data_024ad4e104dbbee2bbc1ec2075db3040
#
_entry.id   024ad4e104dbbee2bbc1ec2075db3040
#
_cell.length_a   1.000
_cell.length_b   1.000
_cell.length_c   1.000
_cell.angle_alpha   90.00
_cell.angle_beta   90.00
_cell.angle_gamma   90.00
#
_symmetry.space_group_name_H-M   'P 1'
#
loop_
_entity.id
_entity.type
_entity.pdbx_description
1 polymer ?
#
loop_
_entity_poly.entity_id
_entity_poly.type
_entity_poly.pdbx_seq_one_letter_code
_entity_poly.pdbx_strand_id
1 'polypeptide(L)'
;MFKEERDTNKFSWKDLGDVAVGRPNLGPHCTVLGYRLLQYTLRDELIRQFGVEKGREVFQNAGRRAGEEFCKNILDTSLDFNDFVADLQEKLKDYLVGILKIEKADMESLSFTLTVAEDLDCSGLPLSDETVCEYDEGFIAGILSTYTGKEFIVKEVDCWASGDRVCRFSAAAKHN
;
A
#
# COMPACT_ATOMS: atom_id res chain seq x y z
N MET A 1 16.54 -3.55 -31.02
CA MET A 1 15.95 -3.37 -29.70
C MET A 1 16.30 -4.63 -28.89
N PHE A 2 17.29 -4.53 -28.03
CA PHE A 2 17.72 -5.66 -27.21
C PHE A 2 16.65 -5.90 -26.14
N LYS A 3 16.09 -7.13 -26.06
CA LYS A 3 15.26 -7.53 -24.91
C LYS A 3 16.20 -7.57 -23.69
N GLU A 4 16.01 -6.67 -22.75
CA GLU A 4 16.55 -6.89 -21.42
C GLU A 4 15.91 -8.17 -20.89
N GLU A 5 16.72 -9.13 -20.46
CA GLU A 5 16.25 -10.35 -19.81
C GLU A 5 15.64 -9.96 -18.48
N ARG A 6 14.32 -10.15 -18.37
CA ARG A 6 13.58 -9.92 -17.12
C ARG A 6 13.86 -11.10 -16.19
N ASP A 7 14.29 -10.81 -14.95
CA ASP A 7 14.21 -11.81 -13.88
C ASP A 7 12.76 -12.08 -13.53
N THR A 8 12.19 -13.13 -14.09
CA THR A 8 10.77 -13.48 -13.92
C THR A 8 10.42 -13.94 -12.53
N ASN A 9 11.40 -14.13 -11.63
CA ASN A 9 11.20 -14.67 -10.29
C ASN A 9 11.15 -13.60 -9.21
N LYS A 10 11.49 -12.34 -9.53
CA LYS A 10 11.53 -11.25 -8.56
C LYS A 10 11.01 -9.96 -9.19
N PHE A 11 10.01 -9.35 -8.53
CA PHE A 11 9.52 -8.02 -8.91
C PHE A 11 10.62 -6.98 -8.76
N SER A 12 10.70 -6.07 -9.72
CA SER A 12 11.49 -4.84 -9.65
C SER A 12 10.70 -3.67 -10.22
N TRP A 13 11.06 -2.44 -9.86
CA TRP A 13 10.40 -1.23 -10.37
C TRP A 13 10.35 -1.16 -11.91
N LYS A 14 11.38 -1.67 -12.57
CA LYS A 14 11.45 -1.75 -14.04
C LYS A 14 10.35 -2.60 -14.68
N ASP A 15 9.76 -3.53 -13.92
CA ASP A 15 8.67 -4.38 -14.41
C ASP A 15 7.37 -3.62 -14.65
N LEU A 16 7.25 -2.39 -14.10
CA LEU A 16 6.14 -1.49 -14.38
C LEU A 16 6.19 -0.93 -15.81
N GLY A 17 7.37 -0.93 -16.43
CA GLY A 17 7.56 -0.51 -17.82
C GLY A 17 7.38 0.99 -18.04
N ASP A 18 7.41 1.39 -19.33
CA ASP A 18 7.12 2.75 -19.76
C ASP A 18 5.65 2.85 -20.20
N VAL A 19 4.80 3.30 -19.28
CA VAL A 19 3.37 3.42 -19.53
C VAL A 19 3.06 4.50 -20.56
N ALA A 20 3.83 5.58 -20.63
CA ALA A 20 3.61 6.66 -21.57
C ALA A 20 3.82 6.18 -23.02
N VAL A 21 4.86 5.36 -23.24
CA VAL A 21 5.13 4.73 -24.54
C VAL A 21 4.11 3.63 -24.85
N GLY A 22 3.76 2.81 -23.86
CA GLY A 22 2.86 1.65 -24.06
C GLY A 22 1.38 2.02 -24.18
N ARG A 23 0.95 3.14 -23.59
CA ARG A 23 -0.46 3.58 -23.55
C ARG A 23 -0.64 5.05 -23.97
N PRO A 24 -0.22 5.45 -25.17
CA PRO A 24 -0.20 6.85 -25.58
C PRO A 24 -1.60 7.50 -25.68
N ASN A 25 -2.66 6.70 -25.85
CA ASN A 25 -4.02 7.19 -25.98
C ASN A 25 -4.87 7.09 -24.71
N LEU A 26 -4.54 6.15 -23.81
CA LEU A 26 -5.32 5.89 -22.60
C LEU A 26 -4.65 6.42 -21.32
N GLY A 27 -3.36 6.74 -21.41
CA GLY A 27 -2.59 7.27 -20.29
C GLY A 27 -2.32 6.26 -19.16
N PRO A 28 -1.78 6.74 -18.04
CA PRO A 28 -1.31 5.89 -16.94
C PRO A 28 -2.42 5.46 -15.97
N HIS A 29 -3.60 6.07 -16.02
CA HIS A 29 -4.63 5.83 -15.02
C HIS A 29 -5.41 4.54 -15.29
N CYS A 30 -5.76 3.87 -14.20
CA CYS A 30 -6.73 2.78 -14.17
C CYS A 30 -7.97 3.26 -13.40
N THR A 31 -9.15 2.76 -13.76
CA THR A 31 -10.36 3.03 -12.97
C THR A 31 -10.36 2.19 -11.71
N VAL A 32 -11.00 2.70 -10.64
CA VAL A 32 -11.22 1.94 -9.39
C VAL A 32 -11.87 0.58 -9.68
N LEU A 33 -12.83 0.53 -10.61
CA LEU A 33 -13.46 -0.73 -11.02
C LEU A 33 -12.43 -1.74 -11.57
N GLY A 34 -11.55 -1.30 -12.46
CA GLY A 34 -10.53 -2.18 -13.06
C GLY A 34 -9.52 -2.68 -12.03
N TYR A 35 -9.09 -1.81 -11.13
CA TYR A 35 -8.21 -2.14 -10.03
C TYR A 35 -8.85 -3.17 -9.07
N ARG A 36 -10.06 -2.88 -8.56
CA ARG A 36 -10.76 -3.75 -7.60
C ARG A 36 -11.16 -5.09 -8.20
N LEU A 37 -11.52 -5.12 -9.48
CA LEU A 37 -11.81 -6.38 -10.16
C LEU A 37 -10.59 -7.32 -10.12
N LEU A 38 -9.40 -6.81 -10.40
CA LEU A 38 -8.15 -7.58 -10.28
C LEU A 38 -7.86 -7.96 -8.83
N GLN A 39 -7.90 -6.99 -7.92
CA GLN A 39 -7.57 -7.17 -6.51
C GLN A 39 -8.45 -8.24 -5.86
N TYR A 40 -9.78 -8.08 -5.95
CA TYR A 40 -10.71 -8.97 -5.24
C TYR A 40 -10.80 -10.35 -5.86
N THR A 41 -10.72 -10.50 -7.19
CA THR A 41 -10.68 -11.83 -7.81
C THR A 41 -9.38 -12.56 -7.50
N LEU A 42 -8.25 -11.86 -7.43
CA LEU A 42 -6.98 -12.46 -7.03
C LEU A 42 -6.99 -12.86 -5.54
N ARG A 43 -7.53 -11.98 -4.66
CA ARG A 43 -7.68 -12.27 -3.23
C ARG A 43 -8.54 -13.50 -3.00
N ASP A 44 -9.71 -13.58 -3.65
CA ASP A 44 -10.61 -14.73 -3.56
C ASP A 44 -9.93 -16.03 -4.00
N GLU A 45 -9.22 -16.00 -5.12
CA GLU A 45 -8.51 -17.17 -5.64
C GLU A 45 -7.38 -17.62 -4.71
N LEU A 46 -6.62 -16.71 -4.12
CA LEU A 46 -5.58 -17.05 -3.15
C LEU A 46 -6.17 -17.66 -1.88
N ILE A 47 -7.26 -17.11 -1.37
CA ILE A 47 -7.98 -17.65 -0.21
C ILE A 47 -8.52 -19.06 -0.53
N ARG A 48 -9.10 -19.24 -1.72
CA ARG A 48 -9.64 -20.53 -2.16
C ARG A 48 -8.55 -21.60 -2.26
N GLN A 49 -7.36 -21.24 -2.74
CA GLN A 49 -6.26 -22.20 -2.93
C GLN A 49 -5.47 -22.48 -1.66
N PHE A 50 -5.25 -21.47 -0.82
CA PHE A 50 -4.29 -21.54 0.29
C PHE A 50 -4.93 -21.32 1.68
N GLY A 51 -6.23 -21.01 1.73
CA GLY A 51 -6.92 -20.66 2.97
C GLY A 51 -6.77 -19.17 3.32
N VAL A 52 -7.64 -18.70 4.23
CA VAL A 52 -7.79 -17.28 4.59
C VAL A 52 -6.48 -16.69 5.09
N GLU A 53 -5.86 -17.33 6.09
CA GLU A 53 -4.64 -16.81 6.73
C GLU A 53 -3.49 -16.63 5.72
N LYS A 54 -3.30 -17.65 4.88
CA LYS A 54 -2.22 -17.61 3.87
C LYS A 54 -2.52 -16.63 2.75
N GLY A 55 -3.78 -16.50 2.34
CA GLY A 55 -4.21 -15.50 1.37
C GLY A 55 -3.92 -14.07 1.86
N ARG A 56 -4.30 -13.76 3.10
CA ARG A 56 -4.03 -12.47 3.76
C ARG A 56 -2.52 -12.20 3.87
N GLU A 57 -1.75 -13.19 4.30
CA GLU A 57 -0.28 -13.07 4.39
C GLU A 57 0.35 -12.74 3.03
N VAL A 58 -0.12 -13.36 1.95
CA VAL A 58 0.39 -13.09 0.60
C VAL A 58 0.10 -11.64 0.18
N PHE A 59 -1.12 -11.14 0.45
CA PHE A 59 -1.48 -9.75 0.18
C PHE A 59 -0.64 -8.76 0.98
N GLN A 60 -0.49 -8.99 2.27
CA GLN A 60 0.33 -8.14 3.14
C GLN A 60 1.81 -8.12 2.69
N ASN A 61 2.37 -9.27 2.32
CA ASN A 61 3.72 -9.36 1.80
C ASN A 61 3.88 -8.67 0.44
N ALA A 62 2.88 -8.75 -0.43
CA ALA A 62 2.86 -8.05 -1.71
C ALA A 62 2.82 -6.53 -1.49
N GLY A 63 1.93 -6.06 -0.59
CA GLY A 63 1.86 -4.66 -0.17
C GLY A 63 3.19 -4.15 0.38
N ARG A 64 3.85 -4.91 1.25
CA ARG A 64 5.16 -4.54 1.81
C ARG A 64 6.21 -4.30 0.71
N ARG A 65 6.31 -5.19 -0.27
CA ARG A 65 7.22 -5.01 -1.40
C ARG A 65 6.87 -3.77 -2.22
N ALA A 66 5.58 -3.55 -2.47
CA ALA A 66 5.12 -2.37 -3.19
C ALA A 66 5.47 -1.08 -2.43
N GLY A 67 5.24 -1.04 -1.10
CA GLY A 67 5.58 0.10 -0.26
C GLY A 67 7.08 0.39 -0.21
N GLU A 68 7.93 -0.65 -0.12
CA GLU A 68 9.38 -0.52 -0.19
C GLU A 68 9.83 0.09 -1.53
N GLU A 69 9.32 -0.42 -2.64
CA GLU A 69 9.68 0.07 -3.97
C GLU A 69 9.08 1.46 -4.25
N PHE A 70 7.87 1.73 -3.79
CA PHE A 70 7.26 3.06 -3.88
C PHE A 70 8.10 4.09 -3.11
N CYS A 71 8.51 3.78 -1.88
CA CYS A 71 9.32 4.66 -1.07
C CYS A 71 10.68 4.98 -1.73
N LYS A 72 11.36 3.98 -2.28
CA LYS A 72 12.67 4.13 -2.92
C LYS A 72 12.64 4.92 -4.23
N ASN A 73 11.54 4.83 -4.99
CA ASN A 73 11.48 5.36 -6.35
C ASN A 73 10.64 6.63 -6.49
N ILE A 74 9.76 6.92 -5.53
CA ILE A 74 8.79 8.02 -5.61
C ILE A 74 8.98 9.06 -4.51
N LEU A 75 9.39 8.65 -3.30
CA LEU A 75 9.50 9.53 -2.14
C LEU A 75 10.93 10.00 -1.92
N ASP A 76 11.10 11.20 -1.37
CA ASP A 76 12.39 11.71 -0.94
C ASP A 76 12.69 11.29 0.52
N THR A 77 13.46 10.23 0.68
CA THR A 77 13.86 9.68 1.99
C THR A 77 14.91 10.51 2.72
N SER A 78 15.44 11.59 2.11
CA SER A 78 16.37 12.51 2.75
C SER A 78 15.70 13.59 3.60
N LEU A 79 14.40 13.77 3.44
CA LEU A 79 13.59 14.75 4.17
C LEU A 79 13.46 14.38 5.66
N ASP A 80 13.25 15.37 6.51
CA ASP A 80 12.83 15.11 7.88
C ASP A 80 11.41 14.50 7.91
N PHE A 81 11.01 13.98 9.08
CA PHE A 81 9.75 13.23 9.18
C PHE A 81 8.52 14.03 8.75
N ASN A 82 8.43 15.31 9.11
CA ASN A 82 7.24 16.10 8.77
C ASN A 82 7.17 16.38 7.27
N ASP A 83 8.28 16.73 6.66
CA ASP A 83 8.38 16.98 5.23
C ASP A 83 8.22 15.66 4.43
N PHE A 84 8.77 14.55 4.92
CA PHE A 84 8.53 13.22 4.35
C PHE A 84 7.05 12.83 4.38
N VAL A 85 6.35 13.07 5.49
CA VAL A 85 4.90 12.81 5.58
C VAL A 85 4.13 13.70 4.62
N ALA A 86 4.51 14.96 4.47
CA ALA A 86 3.86 15.86 3.51
C ALA A 86 4.05 15.39 2.05
N ASP A 87 5.27 14.97 1.68
CA ASP A 87 5.55 14.37 0.37
C ASP A 87 4.73 13.09 0.15
N LEU A 88 4.70 12.20 1.14
CA LEU A 88 3.89 10.97 1.08
C LEU A 88 2.39 11.28 0.88
N GLN A 89 1.84 12.25 1.62
CA GLN A 89 0.44 12.66 1.49
C GLN A 89 0.12 13.19 0.09
N GLU A 90 1.00 14.03 -0.47
CA GLU A 90 0.87 14.55 -1.83
C GLU A 90 0.90 13.43 -2.86
N LYS A 91 1.90 12.54 -2.78
CA LYS A 91 2.04 11.42 -3.72
C LYS A 91 0.86 10.45 -3.67
N LEU A 92 0.41 10.03 -2.48
CA LEU A 92 -0.75 9.14 -2.39
C LEU A 92 -2.01 9.72 -3.02
N LYS A 93 -2.21 11.04 -2.86
CA LYS A 93 -3.31 11.76 -3.50
C LYS A 93 -3.15 11.85 -5.02
N ASP A 94 -1.95 12.17 -5.51
CA ASP A 94 -1.66 12.28 -6.93
C ASP A 94 -1.80 10.94 -7.66
N TYR A 95 -1.42 9.85 -7.00
CA TYR A 95 -1.59 8.49 -7.51
C TYR A 95 -2.99 7.92 -7.27
N LEU A 96 -3.91 8.71 -6.70
CA LEU A 96 -5.30 8.33 -6.44
C LEU A 96 -5.43 7.10 -5.52
N VAL A 97 -4.49 6.92 -4.60
CA VAL A 97 -4.49 5.82 -3.63
C VAL A 97 -5.41 6.15 -2.45
N GLY A 98 -5.33 7.38 -1.93
CA GLY A 98 -6.16 7.82 -0.82
C GLY A 98 -5.66 9.13 -0.19
N ILE A 99 -6.37 9.60 0.81
CA ILE A 99 -6.07 10.83 1.56
C ILE A 99 -5.53 10.44 2.94
N LEU A 100 -4.21 10.40 3.05
CA LEU A 100 -3.50 10.06 4.28
C LEU A 100 -3.54 11.20 5.29
N LYS A 101 -3.72 10.87 6.58
CA LYS A 101 -3.48 11.76 7.72
C LYS A 101 -2.75 11.00 8.83
N ILE A 102 -1.80 11.66 9.48
CA ILE A 102 -1.20 11.16 10.72
C ILE A 102 -2.01 11.72 11.89
N GLU A 103 -2.60 10.85 12.69
CA GLU A 103 -3.34 11.22 13.91
C GLU A 103 -2.41 11.31 15.13
N LYS A 104 -1.45 10.39 15.21
CA LYS A 104 -0.45 10.34 16.27
C LYS A 104 0.89 9.92 15.70
N ALA A 105 1.95 10.54 16.18
CA ALA A 105 3.32 10.17 15.86
C ALA A 105 4.17 10.26 17.13
N ASP A 106 4.86 9.17 17.45
CA ASP A 106 5.89 9.12 18.47
C ASP A 106 7.18 8.64 17.80
N MET A 107 8.12 9.57 17.64
CA MET A 107 9.40 9.31 16.98
C MET A 107 10.41 8.60 17.89
N GLU A 108 10.21 8.62 19.21
CA GLU A 108 11.10 7.92 20.15
C GLU A 108 10.80 6.42 20.12
N SER A 109 9.53 6.06 20.23
CA SER A 109 9.08 4.66 20.17
C SER A 109 8.85 4.15 18.74
N LEU A 110 8.93 5.01 17.73
CA LEU A 110 8.58 4.73 16.35
C LEU A 110 7.18 4.09 16.23
N SER A 111 6.21 4.73 16.85
CA SER A 111 4.80 4.31 16.79
C SER A 111 3.91 5.40 16.20
N PHE A 112 3.01 4.99 15.31
CA PHE A 112 2.16 5.91 14.55
C PHE A 112 0.73 5.41 14.52
N THR A 113 -0.21 6.35 14.55
CA THR A 113 -1.61 6.11 14.16
C THR A 113 -1.90 6.98 12.96
N LEU A 114 -2.38 6.38 11.90
CA LEU A 114 -2.69 7.07 10.66
C LEU A 114 -4.05 6.65 10.10
N THR A 115 -4.67 7.53 9.33
CA THR A 115 -5.91 7.24 8.63
C THR A 115 -5.77 7.49 7.14
N VAL A 116 -6.52 6.71 6.35
CA VAL A 116 -6.67 6.89 4.91
C VAL A 116 -8.14 7.05 4.61
N ALA A 117 -8.53 8.22 4.12
CA ALA A 117 -9.86 8.47 3.59
C ALA A 117 -9.88 8.29 2.08
N GLU A 118 -11.05 8.00 1.51
CA GLU A 118 -11.21 7.71 0.07
C GLU A 118 -10.25 6.62 -0.44
N ASP A 119 -10.01 5.66 0.44
CA ASP A 119 -9.10 4.55 0.21
C ASP A 119 -9.47 3.76 -1.06
N LEU A 120 -8.47 3.51 -1.91
CA LEU A 120 -8.65 2.83 -3.19
C LEU A 120 -9.16 1.40 -3.01
N ASP A 121 -8.68 0.71 -1.96
CA ASP A 121 -8.96 -0.69 -1.73
C ASP A 121 -10.41 -0.91 -1.28
N CYS A 122 -10.91 -0.10 -0.35
CA CYS A 122 -12.15 -0.46 0.34
C CYS A 122 -13.24 0.62 0.39
N SER A 123 -12.95 1.92 0.13
CA SER A 123 -13.99 2.96 0.27
C SER A 123 -15.18 2.73 -0.65
N GLY A 124 -16.38 2.63 -0.07
CA GLY A 124 -17.62 2.33 -0.79
C GLY A 124 -17.95 0.84 -0.95
N LEU A 125 -17.17 -0.06 -0.34
CA LEU A 125 -17.55 -1.48 -0.29
C LEU A 125 -18.82 -1.70 0.51
N PRO A 126 -19.58 -2.78 0.23
CA PRO A 126 -20.60 -3.26 1.13
C PRO A 126 -20.06 -3.52 2.53
N LEU A 127 -20.90 -3.28 3.54
CA LEU A 127 -20.51 -3.55 4.93
C LEU A 127 -20.29 -5.05 5.14
N SER A 128 -19.24 -5.37 5.86
CA SER A 128 -18.91 -6.70 6.35
C SER A 128 -18.36 -6.55 7.77
N ASP A 129 -18.27 -7.64 8.52
CA ASP A 129 -17.71 -7.62 9.86
C ASP A 129 -16.17 -7.79 9.85
N GLU A 130 -15.51 -7.62 8.70
CA GLU A 130 -14.09 -7.85 8.51
C GLU A 130 -13.36 -6.60 8.00
N THR A 131 -12.12 -6.42 8.47
CA THR A 131 -11.15 -5.52 7.82
C THR A 131 -10.58 -6.21 6.58
N VAL A 132 -10.32 -5.43 5.50
CA VAL A 132 -9.96 -6.01 4.19
C VAL A 132 -8.71 -5.38 3.56
N CYS A 133 -8.04 -4.47 4.28
CA CYS A 133 -6.91 -3.70 3.75
C CYS A 133 -5.54 -4.33 4.11
N GLU A 134 -5.42 -5.65 3.98
CA GLU A 134 -4.15 -6.34 4.27
C GLU A 134 -3.01 -5.85 3.36
N TYR A 135 -3.33 -5.45 2.12
CA TYR A 135 -2.34 -4.89 1.22
C TYR A 135 -1.81 -3.54 1.74
N ASP A 136 -2.69 -2.67 2.24
CA ASP A 136 -2.30 -1.37 2.81
C ASP A 136 -1.51 -1.53 4.11
N GLU A 137 -1.85 -2.50 4.97
CA GLU A 137 -1.01 -2.85 6.12
C GLU A 137 0.44 -3.11 5.68
N GLY A 138 0.61 -3.92 4.64
CA GLY A 138 1.90 -4.20 4.05
C GLY A 138 2.55 -2.97 3.44
N PHE A 139 1.82 -2.20 2.64
CA PHE A 139 2.30 -1.03 1.92
C PHE A 139 2.83 0.05 2.88
N ILE A 140 2.06 0.38 3.90
CA ILE A 140 2.46 1.31 4.96
C ILE A 140 3.69 0.79 5.70
N ALA A 141 3.71 -0.50 6.04
CA ALA A 141 4.87 -1.11 6.69
C ALA A 141 6.13 -1.04 5.82
N GLY A 142 6.01 -1.26 4.51
CA GLY A 142 7.12 -1.15 3.55
C GLY A 142 7.68 0.27 3.47
N ILE A 143 6.82 1.28 3.38
CA ILE A 143 7.22 2.70 3.36
C ILE A 143 7.95 3.07 4.65
N LEU A 144 7.33 2.83 5.83
CA LEU A 144 7.91 3.19 7.12
C LEU A 144 9.23 2.44 7.37
N SER A 145 9.31 1.18 6.98
CA SER A 145 10.55 0.40 7.14
C SER A 145 11.68 0.94 6.26
N THR A 146 11.37 1.36 5.04
CA THR A 146 12.37 1.91 4.12
C THR A 146 12.86 3.28 4.59
N TYR A 147 11.94 4.15 5.04
CA TYR A 147 12.29 5.48 5.53
C TYR A 147 13.11 5.43 6.82
N THR A 148 12.70 4.61 7.80
CA THR A 148 13.33 4.59 9.13
C THR A 148 14.50 3.62 9.26
N GLY A 149 14.65 2.67 8.34
CA GLY A 149 15.60 1.56 8.45
C GLY A 149 15.26 0.53 9.54
N LYS A 150 14.02 0.57 10.09
CA LYS A 150 13.52 -0.37 11.11
C LYS A 150 12.36 -1.18 10.53
N GLU A 151 12.21 -2.43 10.94
CA GLU A 151 11.06 -3.22 10.53
C GLU A 151 9.80 -2.78 11.25
N PHE A 152 8.69 -2.59 10.52
CA PHE A 152 7.39 -2.20 11.07
C PHE A 152 6.38 -3.32 10.98
N ILE A 153 5.50 -3.39 12.00
CA ILE A 153 4.22 -4.08 11.97
C ILE A 153 3.15 -3.02 11.86
N VAL A 154 2.24 -3.20 10.90
CA VAL A 154 1.08 -2.33 10.72
C VAL A 154 -0.17 -3.18 10.79
N LYS A 155 -1.19 -2.68 11.48
CA LYS A 155 -2.47 -3.35 11.63
C LYS A 155 -3.61 -2.38 11.42
N GLU A 156 -4.53 -2.73 10.54
CA GLU A 156 -5.80 -2.03 10.39
C GLU A 156 -6.66 -2.25 11.64
N VAL A 157 -7.18 -1.15 12.19
CA VAL A 157 -8.02 -1.16 13.41
C VAL A 157 -9.44 -0.69 13.14
N ASP A 158 -9.64 0.17 12.15
CA ASP A 158 -10.95 0.59 11.65
C ASP A 158 -10.91 0.49 10.11
N CYS A 159 -12.01 0.06 9.49
CA CYS A 159 -12.12 -0.12 8.05
C CYS A 159 -13.47 0.40 7.52
N TRP A 160 -13.49 0.92 6.30
CA TRP A 160 -14.76 1.23 5.63
C TRP A 160 -15.68 0.00 5.56
N ALA A 161 -15.13 -1.16 5.26
CA ALA A 161 -15.89 -2.39 5.14
C ALA A 161 -16.51 -2.84 6.48
N SER A 162 -15.95 -2.44 7.64
CA SER A 162 -16.53 -2.67 8.96
C SER A 162 -17.50 -1.56 9.42
N GLY A 163 -17.71 -0.52 8.63
CA GLY A 163 -18.69 0.55 8.89
C GLY A 163 -18.08 1.87 9.31
N ASP A 164 -16.75 1.99 9.34
CA ASP A 164 -16.06 3.24 9.62
C ASP A 164 -15.98 4.12 8.36
N ARG A 165 -15.76 5.43 8.56
CA ARG A 165 -15.68 6.38 7.44
C ARG A 165 -14.30 6.50 6.82
N VAL A 166 -13.29 5.98 7.50
CA VAL A 166 -11.89 5.98 7.10
C VAL A 166 -11.24 4.68 7.54
N CYS A 167 -10.22 4.24 6.82
CA CYS A 167 -9.36 3.16 7.31
C CYS A 167 -8.36 3.74 8.29
N ARG A 168 -8.23 3.14 9.48
CA ARG A 168 -7.25 3.54 10.49
C ARG A 168 -6.26 2.42 10.71
N PHE A 169 -4.99 2.79 10.76
CA PHE A 169 -3.89 1.86 10.94
C PHE A 169 -3.06 2.23 12.17
N SER A 170 -2.71 1.23 12.95
CA SER A 170 -1.69 1.31 13.99
C SER A 170 -0.39 0.73 13.46
N ALA A 171 0.69 1.51 13.49
CA ALA A 171 2.01 1.12 13.03
C ALA A 171 3.01 1.21 14.18
N ALA A 172 3.84 0.20 14.36
CA ALA A 172 4.89 0.20 15.37
C ALA A 172 6.14 -0.52 14.86
N ALA A 173 7.33 0.02 15.19
CA ALA A 173 8.58 -0.67 14.93
C ALA A 173 8.68 -1.94 15.75
N LYS A 174 9.22 -3.01 15.15
CA LYS A 174 9.55 -4.23 15.88
C LYS A 174 10.69 -3.94 16.85
N HIS A 175 10.46 -4.23 18.11
CA HIS A 175 11.54 -4.29 19.09
C HIS A 175 12.28 -5.63 18.94
N ASN A 176 13.59 -5.55 18.73
CA ASN A 176 14.46 -6.73 18.74
C ASN A 176 14.65 -7.23 20.17
#